data_695f93f2481e9ae8aefe9cb23ee949da
#
_entry.id   695f93f2481e9ae8aefe9cb23ee949da
#
_cell.length_a   1.000
_cell.length_b   1.000
_cell.length_c   1.000
_cell.angle_alpha   90.00
_cell.angle_beta   90.00
_cell.angle_gamma   90.00
#
_symmetry.space_group_name_H-M   'P 1'
#
loop_
_entity.id
_entity.type
_entity.pdbx_description
1 polymer ?
#
loop_
_entity_poly.entity_id
_entity_poly.type
_entity_poly.pdbx_seq_one_letter_code
_entity_poly.pdbx_strand_id
1 'polypeptide(L)'
;MTIDAKDLLNSILSSLSRIDYIRPESIPNIDLYMDQITTFMDTQLAASKRHPDDKILTKTMINNYAKNNLLPPPVKKKYSKEHILMLIFIYYFKSILSINDIESILNPLAKRFVNAEGEFNLTTVYEEVFSLERDEVKNLMKDITKKFNTSSTTFADAPEEDQDFLHTFSFICMLSFDVFVKRMLIEKLIDETKEMEKEAEDEQRAA
;
A
#
# COMPACT_ATOMS: atom_id res chain seq x y z
N MET A 1 21.63 6.40 25.04
CA MET A 1 20.20 6.72 25.28
C MET A 1 19.44 5.45 24.94
N THR A 2 19.20 4.60 25.93
CA THR A 2 18.47 3.35 25.77
C THR A 2 16.99 3.72 25.72
N ILE A 3 16.34 3.53 24.56
CA ILE A 3 14.88 3.67 24.47
C ILE A 3 14.32 2.45 25.19
N ASP A 4 13.47 2.67 26.18
CA ASP A 4 12.76 1.57 26.84
C ASP A 4 11.96 0.79 25.76
N ALA A 5 12.14 -0.53 25.74
CA ALA A 5 11.48 -1.41 24.78
C ALA A 5 9.94 -1.23 24.77
N LYS A 6 9.36 -0.92 25.94
CA LYS A 6 7.94 -0.64 26.10
C LYS A 6 7.53 0.70 25.47
N ASP A 7 8.37 1.72 25.57
CA ASP A 7 8.15 3.01 24.92
C ASP A 7 8.25 2.88 23.41
N LEU A 8 9.17 2.06 22.90
CA LEU A 8 9.26 1.73 21.47
C LEU A 8 8.00 1.06 20.96
N LEU A 9 7.50 0.03 21.66
CA LEU A 9 6.25 -0.64 21.28
C LEU A 9 5.07 0.33 21.28
N ASN A 10 4.92 1.14 22.32
CA ASN A 10 3.85 2.14 22.42
C ASN A 10 3.91 3.17 21.28
N SER A 11 5.11 3.62 20.90
CA SER A 11 5.33 4.51 19.76
C SER A 11 4.90 3.86 18.45
N ILE A 12 5.26 2.59 18.21
CA ILE A 12 4.85 1.82 17.03
C ILE A 12 3.34 1.69 16.97
N LEU A 13 2.69 1.25 18.06
CA LEU A 13 1.24 1.08 18.11
C LEU A 13 0.50 2.40 17.93
N SER A 14 1.00 3.50 18.50
CA SER A 14 0.46 4.85 18.28
C SER A 14 0.61 5.31 16.83
N SER A 15 1.68 4.93 16.14
CA SER A 15 1.87 5.24 14.73
C SER A 15 0.89 4.47 13.85
N LEU A 16 0.68 3.19 14.14
CA LEU A 16 -0.28 2.34 13.42
C LEU A 16 -1.71 2.82 13.59
N SER A 17 -2.09 3.27 14.78
CA SER A 17 -3.44 3.79 15.05
C SER A 17 -3.79 5.08 14.27
N ARG A 18 -2.77 5.74 13.69
CA ARG A 18 -2.93 6.94 12.85
C ARG A 18 -2.99 6.63 11.36
N ILE A 19 -2.74 5.38 10.98
CA ILE A 19 -2.92 4.94 9.60
C ILE A 19 -4.44 4.88 9.37
N ASP A 20 -4.92 5.68 8.44
CA ASP A 20 -6.30 5.67 7.95
C ASP A 20 -6.25 5.82 6.43
N TYR A 21 -7.17 5.18 5.74
CA TYR A 21 -7.26 5.32 4.29
C TYR A 21 -7.88 6.66 3.90
N ILE A 22 -7.56 7.13 2.71
CA ILE A 22 -8.15 8.35 2.18
C ILE A 22 -9.60 8.05 1.77
N ARG A 23 -10.56 8.59 2.51
CA ARG A 23 -11.97 8.36 2.21
C ARG A 23 -12.35 9.04 0.90
N PRO A 24 -13.18 8.42 0.05
CA PRO A 24 -13.62 9.02 -1.22
C PRO A 24 -14.27 10.39 -1.09
N GLU A 25 -14.91 10.67 0.04
CA GLU A 25 -15.52 11.98 0.34
C GLU A 25 -14.47 13.07 0.59
N SER A 26 -13.25 12.69 1.01
CA SER A 26 -12.13 13.62 1.19
C SER A 26 -11.47 14.01 -0.12
N ILE A 27 -11.75 13.26 -1.21
CA ILE A 27 -11.21 13.55 -2.53
C ILE A 27 -12.05 14.66 -3.17
N PRO A 28 -11.42 15.75 -3.65
CA PRO A 28 -12.15 16.85 -4.31
C PRO A 28 -13.00 16.35 -5.49
N ASN A 29 -14.26 16.77 -5.55
CA ASN A 29 -15.18 16.41 -6.65
C ASN A 29 -15.01 17.35 -7.87
N ILE A 30 -13.75 17.68 -8.17
CA ILE A 30 -13.34 18.48 -9.33
C ILE A 30 -12.04 17.90 -9.90
N ASP A 31 -11.86 18.06 -11.20
CA ASP A 31 -10.59 17.65 -11.84
C ASP A 31 -9.43 18.54 -11.39
N LEU A 32 -8.34 17.90 -10.93
CA LEU A 32 -7.17 18.56 -10.39
C LEU A 32 -6.03 18.65 -11.40
N TYR A 33 -5.25 19.74 -11.34
CA TYR A 33 -3.96 19.81 -12.03
C TYR A 33 -2.88 19.02 -11.29
N MET A 34 -1.80 18.69 -11.97
CA MET A 34 -0.67 17.91 -11.45
C MET A 34 -0.15 18.42 -10.08
N ASP A 35 -0.01 19.75 -9.93
CA ASP A 35 0.47 20.34 -8.67
C ASP A 35 -0.51 20.14 -7.52
N GLN A 36 -1.80 20.25 -7.80
CA GLN A 36 -2.86 20.04 -6.82
C GLN A 36 -2.90 18.58 -6.37
N ILE A 37 -2.74 17.61 -7.29
CA ILE A 37 -2.68 16.18 -6.95
C ILE A 37 -1.47 15.89 -6.07
N THR A 38 -0.28 16.34 -6.46
CA THR A 38 0.92 16.08 -5.66
C THR A 38 0.80 16.67 -4.26
N THR A 39 0.22 17.86 -4.12
CA THR A 39 -0.06 18.48 -2.82
C THR A 39 -1.11 17.71 -2.03
N PHE A 40 -2.21 17.30 -2.67
CA PHE A 40 -3.25 16.50 -2.05
C PHE A 40 -2.70 15.18 -1.50
N MET A 41 -2.00 14.40 -2.33
CA MET A 41 -1.40 13.13 -1.92
C MET A 41 -0.38 13.32 -0.78
N ASP A 42 0.45 14.35 -0.87
CA ASP A 42 1.46 14.65 0.15
C ASP A 42 0.84 15.02 1.51
N THR A 43 -0.30 15.70 1.48
CA THR A 43 -1.05 16.07 2.69
C THR A 43 -1.79 14.87 3.29
N GLN A 44 -2.53 14.12 2.47
CA GLN A 44 -3.36 13.02 2.94
C GLN A 44 -2.53 11.84 3.45
N LEU A 45 -1.37 11.58 2.84
CA LEU A 45 -0.48 10.47 3.19
C LEU A 45 0.74 10.92 4.03
N ALA A 46 0.70 12.10 4.64
CA ALA A 46 1.81 12.62 5.43
C ALA A 46 2.22 11.69 6.59
N ALA A 47 1.24 10.99 7.21
CA ALA A 47 1.49 10.05 8.30
C ALA A 47 2.29 8.81 7.89
N SER A 48 2.36 8.49 6.60
CA SER A 48 3.10 7.33 6.07
C SER A 48 4.56 7.66 5.69
N LYS A 49 4.99 8.93 5.80
CA LYS A 49 6.37 9.33 5.53
C LYS A 49 7.30 8.81 6.62
N ARG A 50 8.45 8.25 6.23
CA ARG A 50 9.52 7.89 7.15
C ARG A 50 10.27 9.13 7.66
N HIS A 51 10.49 10.10 6.75
CA HIS A 51 11.15 11.37 7.05
C HIS A 51 10.28 12.54 6.57
N PRO A 52 10.30 13.70 7.25
CA PRO A 52 9.48 14.85 6.87
C PRO A 52 9.66 15.31 5.41
N ASP A 53 10.87 15.16 4.88
CA ASP A 53 11.24 15.58 3.51
C ASP A 53 10.91 14.53 2.44
N ASP A 54 10.45 13.35 2.84
CA ASP A 54 10.06 12.30 1.89
C ASP A 54 8.90 12.79 1.01
N LYS A 55 8.97 12.46 -0.30
CA LYS A 55 7.90 12.76 -1.24
C LYS A 55 7.03 11.53 -1.45
N ILE A 56 5.74 11.69 -1.25
CA ILE A 56 4.74 10.64 -1.47
C ILE A 56 4.68 10.29 -2.96
N LEU A 57 4.38 11.28 -3.80
CA LEU A 57 4.40 11.18 -5.25
C LEU A 57 4.99 12.47 -5.84
N THR A 58 5.88 12.33 -6.81
CA THR A 58 6.42 13.44 -7.58
C THR A 58 5.73 13.53 -8.95
N LYS A 59 5.77 14.70 -9.58
CA LYS A 59 5.31 14.90 -10.97
C LYS A 59 5.95 13.91 -11.94
N THR A 60 7.24 13.64 -11.76
CA THR A 60 7.98 12.67 -12.59
C THR A 60 7.43 11.26 -12.41
N MET A 61 7.12 10.85 -11.17
CA MET A 61 6.54 9.53 -10.91
C MET A 61 5.17 9.41 -11.57
N ILE A 62 4.27 10.37 -11.40
CA ILE A 62 2.93 10.36 -12.00
C ILE A 62 3.01 10.31 -13.53
N ASN A 63 3.90 11.10 -14.14
CA ASN A 63 4.14 11.06 -15.59
C ASN A 63 4.65 9.69 -16.05
N ASN A 64 5.52 9.04 -15.27
CA ASN A 64 6.00 7.70 -15.58
C ASN A 64 4.88 6.65 -15.46
N TYR A 65 3.99 6.78 -14.49
CA TYR A 65 2.83 5.88 -14.37
C TYR A 65 1.90 5.99 -15.58
N ALA A 66 1.62 7.21 -16.06
CA ALA A 66 0.84 7.40 -17.28
C ALA A 66 1.55 6.85 -18.53
N LYS A 67 2.87 6.98 -18.64
CA LYS A 67 3.66 6.42 -19.78
C LYS A 67 3.70 4.90 -19.77
N ASN A 68 3.68 4.28 -18.60
CA ASN A 68 3.71 2.82 -18.42
C ASN A 68 2.31 2.22 -18.25
N ASN A 69 1.26 2.91 -18.68
CA ASN A 69 -0.13 2.46 -18.63
C ASN A 69 -0.67 2.08 -17.23
N LEU A 70 0.02 2.45 -16.16
CA LEU A 70 -0.49 2.25 -14.80
C LEU A 70 -1.58 3.25 -14.43
N LEU A 71 -1.61 4.38 -15.10
CA LEU A 71 -2.57 5.45 -14.87
C LEU A 71 -3.17 5.87 -16.22
N PRO A 72 -4.50 5.96 -16.36
CA PRO A 72 -5.10 6.54 -17.55
C PRO A 72 -4.55 7.93 -17.87
N PRO A 73 -4.47 8.33 -19.14
CA PRO A 73 -3.96 9.64 -19.49
C PRO A 73 -4.90 10.76 -18.99
N PRO A 74 -4.36 11.89 -18.48
CA PRO A 74 -5.20 12.99 -18.02
C PRO A 74 -5.89 13.69 -19.18
N VAL A 75 -7.12 14.16 -18.96
CA VAL A 75 -7.90 14.91 -19.93
C VAL A 75 -7.58 16.41 -19.80
N LYS A 76 -7.05 17.04 -20.87
CA LYS A 76 -6.63 18.45 -20.86
C LYS A 76 -5.71 18.81 -19.69
N LYS A 77 -4.76 17.92 -19.36
CA LYS A 77 -3.82 18.03 -18.22
C LYS A 77 -4.47 18.02 -16.84
N LYS A 78 -5.72 17.59 -16.74
CA LYS A 78 -6.46 17.45 -15.50
C LYS A 78 -6.72 15.98 -15.20
N TYR A 79 -6.74 15.66 -13.94
CA TYR A 79 -6.91 14.33 -13.36
C TYR A 79 -8.22 14.29 -12.57
N SER A 80 -9.07 13.34 -12.87
CA SER A 80 -10.35 13.12 -12.19
C SER A 80 -10.16 12.46 -10.82
N LYS A 81 -11.27 12.34 -10.06
CA LYS A 81 -11.32 11.55 -8.82
C LYS A 81 -10.80 10.13 -9.02
N GLU A 82 -11.12 9.48 -10.12
CA GLU A 82 -10.68 8.12 -10.42
C GLU A 82 -9.17 8.01 -10.61
N HIS A 83 -8.53 9.01 -11.21
CA HIS A 83 -7.07 9.06 -11.26
C HIS A 83 -6.45 9.12 -9.87
N ILE A 84 -7.08 9.83 -8.93
CA ILE A 84 -6.60 9.92 -7.55
C ILE A 84 -6.74 8.57 -6.86
N LEU A 85 -7.88 7.88 -7.03
CA LEU A 85 -8.07 6.52 -6.51
C LEU A 85 -7.02 5.54 -7.03
N MET A 86 -6.73 5.58 -8.34
CA MET A 86 -5.66 4.78 -8.95
C MET A 86 -4.29 5.13 -8.39
N LEU A 87 -3.98 6.40 -8.18
CA LEU A 87 -2.71 6.83 -7.56
C LEU A 87 -2.56 6.36 -6.12
N ILE A 88 -3.66 6.25 -5.37
CA ILE A 88 -3.65 5.69 -4.01
C ILE A 88 -3.29 4.19 -4.07
N PHE A 89 -3.91 3.41 -4.96
CA PHE A 89 -3.54 2.00 -5.16
C PHE A 89 -2.06 1.86 -5.55
N ILE A 90 -1.60 2.65 -6.53
CA ILE A 90 -0.18 2.64 -6.95
C ILE A 90 0.73 2.97 -5.76
N TYR A 91 0.35 3.94 -4.93
CA TYR A 91 1.14 4.32 -3.76
C TYR A 91 1.34 3.16 -2.78
N TYR A 92 0.28 2.41 -2.46
CA TYR A 92 0.37 1.25 -1.58
C TYR A 92 1.18 0.11 -2.20
N PHE A 93 1.00 -0.16 -3.49
CA PHE A 93 1.66 -1.28 -4.15
C PHE A 93 3.15 -1.02 -4.47
N LYS A 94 3.52 0.21 -4.80
CA LYS A 94 4.88 0.54 -5.26
C LYS A 94 6.01 0.21 -4.28
N SER A 95 5.70 0.05 -3.00
CA SER A 95 6.68 -0.28 -1.96
C SER A 95 6.98 -1.78 -1.87
N ILE A 96 6.12 -2.63 -2.44
CA ILE A 96 6.20 -4.09 -2.31
C ILE A 96 6.20 -4.83 -3.64
N LEU A 97 5.70 -4.24 -4.72
CA LEU A 97 5.54 -4.87 -6.03
C LEU A 97 6.36 -4.17 -7.12
N SER A 98 6.69 -4.92 -8.16
CA SER A 98 7.29 -4.35 -9.36
C SER A 98 6.27 -3.53 -10.16
N ILE A 99 6.75 -2.60 -11.00
CA ILE A 99 5.87 -1.81 -11.88
C ILE A 99 5.04 -2.72 -12.80
N ASN A 100 5.62 -3.79 -13.32
CA ASN A 100 4.92 -4.74 -14.19
C ASN A 100 3.80 -5.49 -13.45
N ASP A 101 4.03 -5.85 -12.17
CA ASP A 101 3.00 -6.50 -11.35
C ASP A 101 1.86 -5.52 -11.03
N ILE A 102 2.19 -4.28 -10.68
CA ILE A 102 1.18 -3.24 -10.47
C ILE A 102 0.36 -3.01 -11.74
N GLU A 103 1.00 -2.95 -12.91
CA GLU A 103 0.32 -2.82 -14.20
C GLU A 103 -0.65 -3.98 -14.46
N SER A 104 -0.23 -5.22 -14.21
CA SER A 104 -1.08 -6.40 -14.43
C SER A 104 -2.32 -6.43 -13.54
N ILE A 105 -2.26 -5.86 -12.33
CA ILE A 105 -3.41 -5.77 -11.42
C ILE A 105 -4.32 -4.59 -11.79
N LEU A 106 -3.71 -3.43 -12.03
CA LEU A 106 -4.48 -2.19 -12.16
C LEU A 106 -5.05 -1.97 -13.57
N ASN A 107 -4.46 -2.54 -14.63
CA ASN A 107 -5.01 -2.41 -15.97
C ASN A 107 -6.39 -3.07 -16.14
N PRO A 108 -6.61 -4.32 -15.71
CA PRO A 108 -7.95 -4.92 -15.73
C PRO A 108 -8.96 -4.13 -14.87
N LEU A 109 -8.52 -3.65 -13.70
CA LEU A 109 -9.33 -2.81 -12.83
C LEU A 109 -9.75 -1.50 -13.54
N ALA A 110 -8.79 -0.80 -14.15
CA ALA A 110 -9.04 0.45 -14.85
C ALA A 110 -9.98 0.23 -16.05
N LYS A 111 -9.74 -0.80 -16.87
CA LYS A 111 -10.58 -1.12 -18.03
C LYS A 111 -12.04 -1.40 -17.68
N ARG A 112 -12.29 -2.00 -16.51
CA ARG A 112 -13.64 -2.42 -16.10
C ARG A 112 -14.39 -1.33 -15.33
N PHE A 113 -13.70 -0.52 -14.52
CA PHE A 113 -14.32 0.31 -13.49
C PHE A 113 -14.04 1.82 -13.60
N VAL A 114 -13.03 2.25 -14.39
CA VAL A 114 -12.80 3.67 -14.66
C VAL A 114 -13.83 4.12 -15.71
N ASN A 115 -14.51 5.23 -15.43
CA ASN A 115 -15.65 5.75 -16.22
C ASN A 115 -16.83 4.75 -16.36
N ALA A 116 -16.93 3.74 -15.48
CA ALA A 116 -18.07 2.84 -15.47
C ALA A 116 -19.32 3.58 -14.98
N GLU A 117 -20.41 3.47 -15.75
CA GLU A 117 -21.72 3.99 -15.36
C GLU A 117 -22.44 2.97 -14.47
N GLY A 118 -23.06 3.43 -13.38
CA GLY A 118 -23.85 2.60 -12.48
C GLY A 118 -23.28 2.47 -11.07
N GLU A 119 -23.86 1.54 -10.30
CA GLU A 119 -23.54 1.35 -8.88
C GLU A 119 -22.14 0.74 -8.68
N PHE A 120 -21.69 -0.10 -9.61
CA PHE A 120 -20.36 -0.74 -9.58
C PHE A 120 -19.36 0.06 -10.43
N ASN A 121 -18.56 0.88 -9.78
CA ASN A 121 -17.52 1.71 -10.39
C ASN A 121 -16.24 1.71 -9.52
N LEU A 122 -15.20 2.41 -9.94
CA LEU A 122 -13.92 2.42 -9.21
C LEU A 122 -14.05 2.96 -7.78
N THR A 123 -14.98 3.87 -7.52
CA THR A 123 -15.20 4.40 -6.16
C THR A 123 -15.76 3.32 -5.25
N THR A 124 -16.75 2.54 -5.67
CA THR A 124 -17.31 1.43 -4.88
C THR A 124 -16.29 0.32 -4.64
N VAL A 125 -15.48 -0.02 -5.64
CA VAL A 125 -14.39 -0.98 -5.48
C VAL A 125 -13.38 -0.48 -4.44
N TYR A 126 -13.01 0.78 -4.51
CA TYR A 126 -12.10 1.40 -3.57
C TYR A 126 -12.65 1.37 -2.13
N GLU A 127 -13.90 1.79 -1.94
CA GLU A 127 -14.57 1.80 -0.63
C GLU A 127 -14.61 0.41 -0.01
N GLU A 128 -14.99 -0.60 -0.78
CA GLU A 128 -15.07 -1.98 -0.29
C GLU A 128 -13.70 -2.50 0.14
N VAL A 129 -12.67 -2.34 -0.71
CA VAL A 129 -11.31 -2.81 -0.43
C VAL A 129 -10.73 -2.12 0.82
N PHE A 130 -10.83 -0.80 0.91
CA PHE A 130 -10.25 -0.07 2.03
C PHE A 130 -11.11 -0.10 3.30
N SER A 131 -12.40 -0.48 3.21
CA SER A 131 -13.22 -0.71 4.40
C SER A 131 -12.66 -1.83 5.28
N LEU A 132 -11.97 -2.81 4.67
CA LEU A 132 -11.32 -3.93 5.36
C LEU A 132 -10.08 -3.50 6.17
N GLU A 133 -9.47 -2.36 5.84
CA GLU A 133 -8.20 -1.91 6.44
C GLU A 133 -8.31 -1.74 7.95
N ARG A 134 -9.41 -1.20 8.44
CA ARG A 134 -9.57 -0.92 9.88
C ARG A 134 -9.49 -2.17 10.75
N ASP A 135 -10.07 -3.27 10.32
CA ASP A 135 -10.03 -4.52 11.07
C ASP A 135 -8.69 -5.22 10.90
N GLU A 136 -8.06 -5.09 9.72
CA GLU A 136 -6.69 -5.55 9.48
C GLU A 136 -5.68 -4.80 10.35
N VAL A 137 -5.79 -3.48 10.52
CA VAL A 137 -4.92 -2.70 11.42
C VAL A 137 -5.03 -3.20 12.87
N LYS A 138 -6.24 -3.50 13.36
CA LYS A 138 -6.44 -4.06 14.71
C LYS A 138 -5.79 -5.43 14.87
N ASN A 139 -5.90 -6.29 13.86
CA ASN A 139 -5.29 -7.62 13.86
C ASN A 139 -3.77 -7.50 13.83
N LEU A 140 -3.25 -6.60 12.99
CA LEU A 140 -1.82 -6.31 12.90
C LEU A 140 -1.25 -5.79 14.23
N MET A 141 -1.95 -4.91 14.93
CA MET A 141 -1.53 -4.42 16.25
C MET A 141 -1.39 -5.55 17.27
N LYS A 142 -2.33 -6.51 17.28
CA LYS A 142 -2.25 -7.70 18.16
C LYS A 142 -1.07 -8.59 17.78
N ASP A 143 -0.87 -8.83 16.50
CA ASP A 143 0.23 -9.64 15.98
C ASP A 143 1.60 -9.03 16.30
N ILE A 144 1.76 -7.73 16.07
CA ILE A 144 2.98 -6.97 16.41
C ILE A 144 3.27 -7.06 17.91
N THR A 145 2.25 -6.88 18.76
CA THR A 145 2.42 -7.01 20.22
C THR A 145 2.87 -8.41 20.61
N LYS A 146 2.28 -9.45 20.01
CA LYS A 146 2.68 -10.84 20.25
C LYS A 146 4.14 -11.08 19.85
N LYS A 147 4.53 -10.64 18.64
CA LYS A 147 5.90 -10.79 18.13
C LYS A 147 6.90 -10.04 18.98
N PHE A 148 6.57 -8.83 19.43
CA PHE A 148 7.41 -8.05 20.33
C PHE A 148 7.65 -8.81 21.65
N ASN A 149 6.59 -9.32 22.30
CA ASN A 149 6.73 -10.11 23.51
C ASN A 149 7.54 -11.39 23.29
N THR A 150 7.38 -12.05 22.13
CA THR A 150 8.18 -13.23 21.79
C THR A 150 9.65 -12.88 21.62
N SER A 151 9.98 -11.79 20.90
CA SER A 151 11.36 -11.36 20.70
C SER A 151 12.06 -11.00 22.01
N SER A 152 11.35 -10.42 22.97
CA SER A 152 11.89 -10.06 24.29
C SER A 152 12.27 -11.26 25.17
N THR A 153 11.93 -12.48 24.77
CA THR A 153 12.33 -13.72 25.47
C THR A 153 13.40 -14.51 24.74
N THR A 154 13.91 -13.99 23.63
CA THR A 154 15.02 -14.62 22.89
C THR A 154 16.37 -14.27 23.54
N PHE A 155 17.40 -15.05 23.25
CA PHE A 155 18.79 -14.78 23.68
C PHE A 155 18.97 -14.59 25.20
N ALA A 156 18.25 -15.34 26.03
CA ALA A 156 18.30 -15.24 27.49
C ALA A 156 19.72 -15.50 28.06
N ASP A 157 20.56 -16.27 27.36
CA ASP A 157 21.93 -16.60 27.74
C ASP A 157 22.98 -15.62 27.17
N ALA A 158 22.55 -14.59 26.43
CA ALA A 158 23.46 -13.59 25.89
C ALA A 158 23.92 -12.62 26.99
N PRO A 159 25.13 -11.98 26.84
CA PRO A 159 25.56 -10.92 27.72
C PRO A 159 24.48 -9.83 27.87
N GLU A 160 24.29 -9.32 29.07
CA GLU A 160 23.27 -8.32 29.39
C GLU A 160 23.37 -7.07 28.48
N GLU A 161 24.61 -6.67 28.17
CA GLU A 161 24.91 -5.54 27.28
C GLU A 161 24.44 -5.73 25.83
N ASP A 162 24.25 -6.99 25.38
CA ASP A 162 23.83 -7.33 24.01
C ASP A 162 22.34 -7.65 23.92
N GLN A 163 21.65 -7.95 25.02
CA GLN A 163 20.27 -8.44 25.02
C GLN A 163 19.31 -7.48 24.33
N ASP A 164 19.35 -6.20 24.64
CA ASP A 164 18.45 -5.19 24.03
C ASP A 164 18.60 -5.12 22.51
N PHE A 165 19.85 -5.17 22.03
CA PHE A 165 20.12 -5.20 20.59
C PHE A 165 19.60 -6.49 19.95
N LEU A 166 19.86 -7.64 20.55
CA LEU A 166 19.44 -8.95 20.03
C LEU A 166 17.92 -9.13 20.06
N HIS A 167 17.22 -8.64 21.08
CA HIS A 167 15.76 -8.60 21.14
C HIS A 167 15.18 -7.76 19.99
N THR A 168 15.72 -6.54 19.80
CA THR A 168 15.31 -5.66 18.71
C THR A 168 15.59 -6.28 17.34
N PHE A 169 16.76 -6.89 17.15
CA PHE A 169 17.12 -7.59 15.93
C PHE A 169 16.17 -8.76 15.65
N SER A 170 15.87 -9.57 16.67
CA SER A 170 14.89 -10.67 16.58
C SER A 170 13.52 -10.17 16.13
N PHE A 171 13.06 -9.07 16.72
CA PHE A 171 11.78 -8.47 16.35
C PHE A 171 11.77 -7.98 14.90
N ILE A 172 12.83 -7.31 14.46
CA ILE A 172 12.99 -6.89 13.05
C ILE A 172 12.94 -8.10 12.11
N CYS A 173 13.65 -9.19 12.45
CA CYS A 173 13.65 -10.42 11.65
C CYS A 173 12.25 -11.03 11.53
N MET A 174 11.49 -11.08 12.64
CA MET A 174 10.12 -11.61 12.62
C MET A 174 9.20 -10.77 11.72
N LEU A 175 9.28 -9.44 11.80
CA LEU A 175 8.50 -8.55 10.92
C LEU A 175 8.93 -8.66 9.45
N SER A 176 10.25 -8.76 9.20
CA SER A 176 10.79 -8.89 7.85
C SER A 176 10.38 -10.22 7.20
N PHE A 177 10.34 -11.29 7.97
CA PHE A 177 9.87 -12.59 7.51
C PHE A 177 8.38 -12.55 7.09
N ASP A 178 7.53 -11.87 7.85
CA ASP A 178 6.12 -11.68 7.48
C ASP A 178 5.98 -10.95 6.13
N VAL A 179 6.71 -9.84 5.97
CA VAL A 179 6.68 -9.07 4.73
C VAL A 179 7.14 -9.93 3.55
N PHE A 180 8.23 -10.69 3.75
CA PHE A 180 8.77 -11.59 2.73
C PHE A 180 7.75 -12.64 2.28
N VAL A 181 7.13 -13.37 3.24
CA VAL A 181 6.17 -14.43 2.93
C VAL A 181 4.90 -13.86 2.28
N LYS A 182 4.37 -12.75 2.82
CA LYS A 182 3.19 -12.10 2.24
C LYS A 182 3.45 -11.58 0.83
N ARG A 183 4.63 -11.00 0.59
CA ARG A 183 5.03 -10.58 -0.75
C ARG A 183 5.07 -11.75 -1.74
N MET A 184 5.73 -12.87 -1.37
CA MET A 184 5.75 -14.08 -2.22
C MET A 184 4.33 -14.57 -2.55
N LEU A 185 3.42 -14.55 -1.58
CA LEU A 185 2.03 -14.95 -1.81
C LEU A 185 1.32 -14.01 -2.78
N ILE A 186 1.52 -12.71 -2.64
CA ILE A 186 0.93 -11.71 -3.54
C ILE A 186 1.46 -11.90 -4.96
N GLU A 187 2.79 -12.04 -5.12
CA GLU A 187 3.43 -12.27 -6.43
C GLU A 187 2.88 -13.54 -7.10
N LYS A 188 2.72 -14.63 -6.34
CA LYS A 188 2.12 -15.88 -6.84
C LYS A 188 0.67 -15.68 -7.30
N LEU A 189 -0.16 -14.98 -6.52
CA LEU A 189 -1.55 -14.68 -6.92
C LEU A 189 -1.63 -13.85 -8.20
N ILE A 190 -0.70 -12.90 -8.37
CA ILE A 190 -0.60 -12.10 -9.58
C ILE A 190 -0.27 -12.97 -10.79
N ASP A 191 0.69 -13.89 -10.65
CA ASP A 191 1.11 -14.78 -11.75
C ASP A 191 -0.04 -15.72 -12.14
N GLU A 192 -0.74 -16.33 -11.18
CA GLU A 192 -1.91 -17.16 -11.44
C GLU A 192 -3.03 -16.36 -12.15
N THR A 193 -3.26 -15.10 -11.75
CA THR A 193 -4.27 -14.25 -12.40
C THR A 193 -3.89 -13.95 -13.85
N LYS A 194 -2.60 -13.68 -14.15
CA LYS A 194 -2.12 -13.46 -15.52
C LYS A 194 -2.30 -14.68 -16.41
N GLU A 195 -2.05 -15.88 -15.88
CA GLU A 195 -2.24 -17.14 -16.61
C GLU A 195 -3.71 -17.35 -16.95
N MET A 196 -4.62 -17.17 -15.99
CA MET A 196 -6.07 -17.29 -16.21
C MET A 196 -6.60 -16.26 -17.25
N GLU A 197 -6.14 -15.03 -17.21
CA GLU A 197 -6.53 -14.02 -18.20
C GLU A 197 -6.06 -14.37 -19.61
N LYS A 198 -4.84 -14.91 -19.74
CA LYS A 198 -4.29 -15.35 -21.02
C LYS A 198 -5.07 -16.54 -21.59
N GLU A 199 -5.39 -17.52 -20.76
CA GLU A 199 -6.20 -18.69 -21.18
C GLU A 199 -7.58 -18.24 -21.67
N ALA A 200 -8.25 -17.33 -20.94
CA ALA A 200 -9.56 -16.79 -21.34
C ALA A 200 -9.51 -16.01 -22.68
N GLU A 201 -8.42 -15.24 -22.92
CA GLU A 201 -8.23 -14.55 -24.19
C GLU A 201 -7.98 -15.52 -25.36
N ASP A 202 -7.20 -16.59 -25.12
CA ASP A 202 -6.90 -17.61 -26.15
C ASP A 202 -8.16 -18.42 -26.50
N GLU A 203 -9.00 -18.77 -25.53
CA GLU A 203 -10.32 -19.40 -25.77
C GLU A 203 -11.25 -18.51 -26.60
N GLN A 204 -11.31 -17.21 -26.30
CA GLN A 204 -12.14 -16.25 -27.06
C GLN A 204 -11.65 -16.04 -28.50
N ARG A 205 -10.36 -16.21 -28.77
CA ARG A 205 -9.78 -16.12 -30.12
C ARG A 205 -9.99 -17.40 -30.94
N ALA A 206 -10.22 -18.54 -30.27
CA ALA A 206 -10.42 -19.84 -30.91
C ALA A 206 -11.90 -20.13 -31.22
N ALA A 207 -12.83 -19.38 -30.65
CA ALA A 207 -14.28 -19.48 -30.84
C ALA A 207 -14.79 -18.54 -31.94
#